data_d477b633461a4fabbcb134db2a690c15
#
_entry.id   d477b633461a4fabbcb134db2a690c15
#
_cell.length_a   1.000
_cell.length_b   1.000
_cell.length_c   1.000
_cell.angle_alpha   90.00
_cell.angle_beta   90.00
_cell.angle_gamma   90.00
#
_symmetry.space_group_name_H-M   'P 1'
#
loop_
_entity.id
_entity.type
_entity.pdbx_description
1 polymer ?
#
loop_
_entity_poly.entity_id
_entity_poly.type
_entity_poly.pdbx_seq_one_letter_code
_entity_poly.pdbx_strand_id
1 'polypeptide(L)'
;MTDPTPPPPHSSRPRRGIYLLPNLFTTGAMFAGFYAIVAAIAGHFTDAAIAVFIAGLLDGMDGRIARLTKTQSEFGVQYDSLSDLVSFGLAPALVLYTWSLQYLRYFGVLWGKLGWAAAFLYAACAALRLARFNTQVGVADKRYFQGLASPAAAGLCMSFVWTMENAQIEGAWLCFFTPILAVIAGLLMVSRVRYFSFKAWPRGDRVPFVWIVLAVLLIVALVLNTAAVLLIIAVLYVLSGPVMTLWGLRSRLSRRRLRAQRRQSPPPHE
;
A
#
# COMPACT_ATOMS: atom_id res chain seq x y z
N MET A 1 -36.76 -8.07 -55.30
CA MET A 1 -35.30 -7.79 -55.15
C MET A 1 -35.07 -7.44 -53.69
N THR A 2 -34.63 -8.40 -52.89
CA THR A 2 -34.28 -8.19 -51.49
C THR A 2 -32.80 -7.91 -51.41
N ASP A 3 -32.44 -6.72 -50.90
CA ASP A 3 -31.08 -6.26 -50.74
C ASP A 3 -30.35 -7.18 -49.73
N PRO A 4 -29.13 -7.64 -49.98
CA PRO A 4 -28.40 -8.51 -49.07
C PRO A 4 -27.94 -7.68 -47.86
N THR A 5 -28.37 -8.13 -46.64
CA THR A 5 -27.90 -7.58 -45.38
C THR A 5 -26.36 -7.62 -45.29
N PRO A 6 -25.69 -6.52 -44.89
CA PRO A 6 -24.24 -6.50 -44.76
C PRO A 6 -23.79 -7.50 -43.66
N PRO A 7 -22.67 -8.18 -43.85
CA PRO A 7 -22.13 -9.12 -42.86
C PRO A 7 -21.80 -8.39 -41.54
N PRO A 8 -21.98 -9.06 -40.39
CA PRO A 8 -21.67 -8.47 -39.09
C PRO A 8 -20.19 -8.09 -39.01
N PRO A 9 -19.84 -6.99 -38.32
CA PRO A 9 -18.44 -6.57 -38.18
C PRO A 9 -17.62 -7.65 -37.51
N HIS A 10 -16.52 -8.03 -38.17
CA HIS A 10 -15.54 -8.97 -37.63
C HIS A 10 -15.01 -8.44 -36.31
N SER A 11 -15.47 -8.99 -35.18
CA SER A 11 -14.85 -8.78 -33.89
C SER A 11 -13.42 -9.32 -33.95
N SER A 12 -12.43 -8.43 -34.03
CA SER A 12 -11.02 -8.78 -33.95
C SER A 12 -10.76 -9.43 -32.60
N ARG A 13 -10.69 -10.78 -32.57
CA ARG A 13 -10.28 -11.52 -31.37
C ARG A 13 -8.89 -11.04 -30.97
N PRO A 14 -8.71 -10.49 -29.76
CA PRO A 14 -7.40 -10.04 -29.32
C PRO A 14 -6.45 -11.24 -29.31
N ARG A 15 -5.22 -11.00 -29.75
CA ARG A 15 -4.17 -12.05 -29.84
C ARG A 15 -3.95 -12.67 -28.47
N ARG A 16 -4.12 -13.98 -28.33
CA ARG A 16 -4.05 -14.75 -27.07
C ARG A 16 -2.77 -14.48 -26.25
N GLY A 17 -1.64 -14.11 -26.85
CA GLY A 17 -0.38 -13.82 -26.18
C GLY A 17 -0.36 -12.51 -25.36
N ILE A 18 -1.23 -11.55 -25.65
CA ILE A 18 -1.24 -10.24 -24.98
C ILE A 18 -1.80 -10.35 -23.54
N TYR A 19 -2.66 -11.32 -23.26
CA TYR A 19 -3.20 -11.59 -21.91
C TYR A 19 -2.18 -12.20 -20.93
N LEU A 20 -1.10 -12.80 -21.45
CA LEU A 20 -0.06 -13.41 -20.61
C LEU A 20 0.85 -12.36 -19.96
N LEU A 21 1.04 -11.21 -20.62
CA LEU A 21 2.02 -10.21 -20.17
C LEU A 21 1.72 -9.63 -18.78
N PRO A 22 0.50 -9.15 -18.47
CA PRO A 22 0.19 -8.69 -17.11
C PRO A 22 0.37 -9.78 -16.07
N ASN A 23 -0.13 -10.99 -16.33
CA ASN A 23 -0.02 -12.11 -15.40
C ASN A 23 1.44 -12.53 -15.13
N LEU A 24 2.36 -12.30 -16.09
CA LEU A 24 3.78 -12.55 -15.88
C LEU A 24 4.38 -11.57 -14.86
N PHE A 25 4.01 -10.29 -14.91
CA PHE A 25 4.43 -9.30 -13.91
C PHE A 25 3.85 -9.61 -12.54
N THR A 26 2.58 -9.99 -12.45
CA THR A 26 1.94 -10.44 -11.21
C THR A 26 2.65 -11.68 -10.64
N THR A 27 3.00 -12.65 -11.51
CA THR A 27 3.79 -13.83 -11.09
C THR A 27 5.18 -13.42 -10.60
N GLY A 28 5.83 -12.45 -11.26
CA GLY A 28 7.11 -11.89 -10.84
C GLY A 28 7.02 -11.19 -9.47
N ALA A 29 5.94 -10.45 -9.22
CA ALA A 29 5.68 -9.82 -7.92
C ALA A 29 5.50 -10.87 -6.82
N MET A 30 4.70 -11.92 -7.10
CA MET A 30 4.52 -13.03 -6.17
C MET A 30 5.83 -13.79 -5.92
N PHE A 31 6.65 -14.01 -6.95
CA PHE A 31 7.97 -14.63 -6.80
C PHE A 31 8.88 -13.80 -5.89
N ALA A 32 8.93 -12.47 -6.08
CA ALA A 32 9.71 -11.59 -5.22
C ALA A 32 9.21 -11.60 -3.76
N GLY A 33 7.88 -11.63 -3.55
CA GLY A 33 7.29 -11.79 -2.21
C GLY A 33 7.64 -13.13 -1.56
N PHE A 34 7.59 -14.22 -2.33
CA PHE A 34 8.01 -15.54 -1.86
C PHE A 34 9.52 -15.58 -1.53
N TYR A 35 10.35 -15.02 -2.41
CA TYR A 35 11.78 -14.89 -2.16
C TYR A 35 12.06 -14.11 -0.86
N ALA A 36 11.31 -13.03 -0.59
CA ALA A 36 11.45 -12.28 0.65
C ALA A 36 11.22 -13.15 1.90
N ILE A 37 10.24 -14.04 1.86
CA ILE A 37 9.97 -14.98 2.96
C ILE A 37 11.15 -15.94 3.14
N VAL A 38 11.65 -16.53 2.06
CA VAL A 38 12.76 -17.47 2.10
C VAL A 38 14.05 -16.79 2.59
N ALA A 39 14.33 -15.58 2.10
CA ALA A 39 15.48 -14.77 2.53
C ALA A 39 15.40 -14.43 4.03
N ALA A 40 14.22 -14.08 4.54
CA ALA A 40 14.00 -13.79 5.95
C ALA A 40 14.20 -15.04 6.85
N ILE A 41 13.78 -16.21 6.40
CA ILE A 41 14.03 -17.49 7.10
C ILE A 41 15.54 -17.80 7.13
N ALA A 42 16.27 -17.44 6.08
CA ALA A 42 17.71 -17.59 6.00
C ALA A 42 18.50 -16.51 6.79
N GLY A 43 17.82 -15.51 7.37
CA GLY A 43 18.44 -14.40 8.09
C GLY A 43 18.93 -13.24 7.22
N HIS A 44 18.61 -13.24 5.92
CA HIS A 44 18.99 -12.17 4.97
C HIS A 44 17.91 -11.09 4.93
N PHE A 45 17.78 -10.31 6.00
CA PHE A 45 16.66 -9.37 6.18
C PHE A 45 16.72 -8.17 5.23
N THR A 46 17.92 -7.71 4.88
CA THR A 46 18.09 -6.65 3.87
C THR A 46 17.58 -7.10 2.51
N ASP A 47 17.95 -8.31 2.06
CA ASP A 47 17.50 -8.86 0.78
C ASP A 47 16.00 -9.11 0.78
N ALA A 48 15.46 -9.59 1.90
CA ALA A 48 14.02 -9.77 2.09
C ALA A 48 13.26 -8.43 1.95
N ALA A 49 13.76 -7.37 2.56
CA ALA A 49 13.15 -6.05 2.46
C ALA A 49 13.20 -5.51 1.03
N ILE A 50 14.34 -5.61 0.36
CA ILE A 50 14.52 -5.18 -1.05
C ILE A 50 13.56 -5.96 -1.96
N ALA A 51 13.42 -7.27 -1.75
CA ALA A 51 12.55 -8.12 -2.55
C ALA A 51 11.07 -7.68 -2.47
N VAL A 52 10.58 -7.25 -1.31
CA VAL A 52 9.22 -6.70 -1.17
C VAL A 52 9.07 -5.38 -1.94
N PHE A 53 10.10 -4.53 -1.99
CA PHE A 53 10.07 -3.32 -2.83
C PHE A 53 10.06 -3.67 -4.32
N ILE A 54 10.81 -4.68 -4.75
CA ILE A 54 10.80 -5.19 -6.12
C ILE A 54 9.40 -5.73 -6.46
N ALA A 55 8.77 -6.48 -5.53
CA ALA A 55 7.40 -6.94 -5.69
C ALA A 55 6.44 -5.76 -5.93
N GLY A 56 6.56 -4.68 -5.14
CA GLY A 56 5.73 -3.48 -5.30
C GLY A 56 5.94 -2.74 -6.62
N LEU A 57 7.16 -2.77 -7.15
CA LEU A 57 7.44 -2.20 -8.48
C LEU A 57 6.77 -3.02 -9.59
N LEU A 58 6.90 -4.35 -9.55
CA LEU A 58 6.32 -5.27 -10.52
C LEU A 58 4.78 -5.21 -10.49
N ASP A 59 4.17 -5.20 -9.31
CA ASP A 59 2.73 -5.00 -9.07
C ASP A 59 2.23 -3.68 -9.67
N GLY A 60 2.94 -2.56 -9.44
CA GLY A 60 2.61 -1.27 -10.04
C GLY A 60 2.70 -1.27 -11.58
N MET A 61 3.50 -2.16 -12.18
CA MET A 61 3.65 -2.29 -13.62
C MET A 61 2.52 -3.11 -14.25
N ASP A 62 2.12 -4.26 -13.66
CA ASP A 62 1.10 -5.14 -14.24
C ASP A 62 -0.25 -4.43 -14.40
N GLY A 63 -0.71 -3.71 -13.39
CA GLY A 63 -1.94 -2.93 -13.45
C GLY A 63 -1.88 -1.79 -14.49
N ARG A 64 -0.70 -1.23 -14.78
CA ARG A 64 -0.54 -0.24 -15.86
C ARG A 64 -0.56 -0.91 -17.23
N ILE A 65 0.14 -2.03 -17.39
CA ILE A 65 0.22 -2.81 -18.63
C ILE A 65 -1.17 -3.34 -18.99
N ALA A 66 -1.91 -3.94 -18.06
CA ALA A 66 -3.26 -4.44 -18.28
C ALA A 66 -4.22 -3.35 -18.77
N ARG A 67 -4.10 -2.13 -18.25
CA ARG A 67 -4.90 -0.97 -18.72
C ARG A 67 -4.49 -0.48 -20.10
N LEU A 68 -3.19 -0.40 -20.40
CA LEU A 68 -2.67 0.04 -21.70
C LEU A 68 -3.01 -0.96 -22.80
N THR A 69 -2.94 -2.25 -22.51
CA THR A 69 -3.22 -3.32 -23.47
C THR A 69 -4.71 -3.68 -23.56
N LYS A 70 -5.57 -3.10 -22.68
CA LYS A 70 -7.00 -3.43 -22.58
C LYS A 70 -7.26 -4.92 -22.37
N THR A 71 -6.38 -5.60 -21.62
CA THR A 71 -6.41 -7.04 -21.38
C THR A 71 -6.82 -7.40 -19.95
N GLN A 72 -7.62 -6.55 -19.31
CA GLN A 72 -8.17 -6.83 -17.97
C GLN A 72 -9.10 -8.04 -18.05
N SER A 73 -8.86 -9.05 -17.19
CA SER A 73 -9.70 -10.22 -17.03
C SER A 73 -10.08 -10.41 -15.57
N GLU A 74 -11.22 -11.04 -15.29
CA GLU A 74 -11.63 -11.37 -13.92
C GLU A 74 -10.60 -12.28 -13.22
N PHE A 75 -10.02 -13.22 -13.96
CA PHE A 75 -8.94 -14.07 -13.46
C PHE A 75 -7.72 -13.23 -13.05
N GLY A 76 -7.29 -12.26 -13.89
CA GLY A 76 -6.15 -11.39 -13.59
C GLY A 76 -6.37 -10.60 -12.31
N VAL A 77 -7.56 -10.05 -12.09
CA VAL A 77 -7.89 -9.30 -10.87
C VAL A 77 -7.82 -10.16 -9.61
N GLN A 78 -8.30 -11.40 -9.68
CA GLN A 78 -8.22 -12.33 -8.54
C GLN A 78 -6.79 -12.80 -8.30
N TYR A 79 -6.05 -13.09 -9.36
CA TYR A 79 -4.65 -13.51 -9.27
C TYR A 79 -3.75 -12.42 -8.70
N ASP A 80 -3.96 -11.18 -9.12
CA ASP A 80 -3.33 -9.98 -8.59
C ASP A 80 -3.56 -9.84 -7.08
N SER A 81 -4.81 -9.98 -6.63
CA SER A 81 -5.15 -9.93 -5.21
C SER A 81 -4.48 -11.04 -4.37
N LEU A 82 -4.31 -12.24 -4.93
CA LEU A 82 -3.58 -13.32 -4.25
C LEU A 82 -2.08 -13.03 -4.18
N SER A 83 -1.51 -12.50 -5.26
CA SER A 83 -0.12 -12.04 -5.31
C SER A 83 0.14 -10.94 -4.29
N ASP A 84 -0.75 -9.94 -4.22
CA ASP A 84 -0.72 -8.86 -3.23
C ASP A 84 -0.73 -9.38 -1.80
N LEU A 85 -1.58 -10.37 -1.49
CA LEU A 85 -1.63 -10.96 -0.17
C LEU A 85 -0.30 -11.62 0.21
N VAL A 86 0.34 -12.32 -0.72
CA VAL A 86 1.66 -12.93 -0.49
C VAL A 86 2.72 -11.84 -0.30
N SER A 87 2.80 -10.88 -1.22
CA SER A 87 3.90 -9.92 -1.31
C SER A 87 3.83 -8.79 -0.28
N PHE A 88 2.61 -8.33 0.07
CA PHE A 88 2.41 -7.19 0.98
C PHE A 88 1.69 -7.55 2.28
N GLY A 89 1.15 -8.78 2.39
CA GLY A 89 0.55 -9.29 3.61
C GLY A 89 1.47 -10.27 4.32
N LEU A 90 1.70 -11.45 3.72
CA LEU A 90 2.44 -12.54 4.35
C LEU A 90 3.94 -12.27 4.44
N ALA A 91 4.57 -11.80 3.36
CA ALA A 91 6.01 -11.56 3.35
C ALA A 91 6.44 -10.55 4.42
N PRO A 92 5.86 -9.32 4.52
CA PRO A 92 6.22 -8.40 5.59
C PRO A 92 5.92 -8.92 6.99
N ALA A 93 4.81 -9.65 7.18
CA ALA A 93 4.47 -10.25 8.48
C ALA A 93 5.54 -11.25 8.94
N LEU A 94 5.99 -12.13 8.03
CA LEU A 94 6.99 -13.15 8.31
C LEU A 94 8.40 -12.56 8.44
N VAL A 95 8.74 -11.54 7.65
CA VAL A 95 10.01 -10.80 7.82
C VAL A 95 10.06 -10.16 9.21
N LEU A 96 9.02 -9.44 9.64
CA LEU A 96 8.96 -8.86 10.99
C LEU A 96 9.02 -9.93 12.08
N TYR A 97 8.34 -11.06 11.86
CA TYR A 97 8.36 -12.17 12.83
C TYR A 97 9.75 -12.76 12.99
N THR A 98 10.38 -13.14 11.90
CA THR A 98 11.71 -13.76 11.92
C THR A 98 12.80 -12.78 12.34
N TRP A 99 12.67 -11.52 11.98
CA TRP A 99 13.64 -10.49 12.33
C TRP A 99 13.59 -10.08 13.81
N SER A 100 12.39 -9.90 14.37
CA SER A 100 12.25 -9.28 15.69
C SER A 100 11.25 -9.97 16.63
N LEU A 101 10.01 -10.26 16.16
CA LEU A 101 8.91 -10.67 17.01
C LEU A 101 9.14 -12.02 17.69
N GLN A 102 9.89 -12.93 17.06
CA GLN A 102 10.22 -14.23 17.62
C GLN A 102 11.04 -14.15 18.92
N TYR A 103 11.80 -13.07 19.13
CA TYR A 103 12.62 -12.87 20.33
C TYR A 103 11.77 -12.60 21.58
N LEU A 104 10.52 -12.19 21.44
CA LEU A 104 9.58 -12.04 22.56
C LEU A 104 9.39 -13.34 23.36
N ARG A 105 9.57 -14.50 22.72
CA ARG A 105 9.47 -15.81 23.41
C ARG A 105 10.45 -15.95 24.57
N TYR A 106 11.59 -15.26 24.55
CA TYR A 106 12.56 -15.29 25.63
C TYR A 106 12.07 -14.61 26.91
N PHE A 107 11.06 -13.75 26.82
CA PHE A 107 10.42 -13.09 27.97
C PHE A 107 9.23 -13.87 28.54
N GLY A 108 8.96 -15.07 28.02
CA GLY A 108 7.90 -15.96 28.49
C GLY A 108 6.88 -16.32 27.42
N VAL A 109 6.06 -17.33 27.74
CA VAL A 109 5.09 -17.93 26.81
C VAL A 109 4.05 -16.90 26.28
N LEU A 110 3.59 -16.01 27.18
CA LEU A 110 2.62 -14.97 26.81
C LEU A 110 3.20 -14.00 25.78
N TRP A 111 4.42 -13.55 25.99
CA TRP A 111 5.11 -12.64 25.08
C TRP A 111 5.37 -13.28 23.71
N GLY A 112 5.74 -14.57 23.68
CA GLY A 112 5.87 -15.31 22.42
C GLY A 112 4.57 -15.39 21.65
N LYS A 113 3.43 -15.62 22.32
CA LYS A 113 2.10 -15.60 21.72
C LYS A 113 1.73 -14.22 21.18
N LEU A 114 2.05 -13.15 21.90
CA LEU A 114 1.81 -11.77 21.44
C LEU A 114 2.63 -11.43 20.19
N GLY A 115 3.90 -11.85 20.10
CA GLY A 115 4.72 -11.67 18.91
C GLY A 115 4.12 -12.34 17.68
N TRP A 116 3.72 -13.62 17.81
CA TRP A 116 3.04 -14.34 16.74
C TRP A 116 1.70 -13.69 16.37
N ALA A 117 0.90 -13.31 17.35
CA ALA A 117 -0.40 -12.68 17.13
C ALA A 117 -0.29 -11.32 16.40
N ALA A 118 0.76 -10.52 16.69
CA ALA A 118 1.01 -9.26 16.02
C ALA A 118 1.33 -9.47 14.52
N ALA A 119 2.17 -10.46 14.19
CA ALA A 119 2.46 -10.82 12.80
C ALA A 119 1.20 -11.32 12.07
N PHE A 120 0.44 -12.22 12.71
CA PHE A 120 -0.82 -12.72 12.16
C PHE A 120 -1.85 -11.60 11.94
N LEU A 121 -1.99 -10.69 12.90
CA LEU A 121 -2.92 -9.57 12.80
C LEU A 121 -2.59 -8.68 11.60
N TYR A 122 -1.30 -8.40 11.35
CA TYR A 122 -0.88 -7.64 10.18
C TYR A 122 -1.33 -8.34 8.89
N ALA A 123 -1.03 -9.65 8.73
CA ALA A 123 -1.41 -10.43 7.55
C ALA A 123 -2.94 -10.52 7.39
N ALA A 124 -3.68 -10.74 8.47
CA ALA A 124 -5.13 -10.78 8.48
C ALA A 124 -5.75 -9.43 8.06
N CYS A 125 -5.20 -8.31 8.56
CA CYS A 125 -5.64 -6.97 8.16
C CYS A 125 -5.38 -6.71 6.68
N ALA A 126 -4.25 -7.17 6.13
CA ALA A 126 -3.96 -7.09 4.69
C ALA A 126 -4.98 -7.89 3.87
N ALA A 127 -5.30 -9.12 4.27
CA ALA A 127 -6.32 -9.96 3.62
C ALA A 127 -7.71 -9.32 3.66
N LEU A 128 -8.14 -8.82 4.82
CA LEU A 128 -9.43 -8.15 4.99
C LEU A 128 -9.54 -6.88 4.14
N ARG A 129 -8.43 -6.13 4.04
CA ARG A 129 -8.37 -4.95 3.19
C ARG A 129 -8.53 -5.31 1.71
N LEU A 130 -7.84 -6.32 1.21
CA LEU A 130 -7.93 -6.79 -0.17
C LEU A 130 -9.35 -7.31 -0.49
N ALA A 131 -9.93 -8.12 0.40
CA ALA A 131 -11.30 -8.61 0.25
C ALA A 131 -12.30 -7.43 0.20
N ARG A 132 -12.16 -6.43 1.09
CA ARG A 132 -13.00 -5.24 1.09
C ARG A 132 -12.84 -4.43 -0.20
N PHE A 133 -11.62 -4.29 -0.71
CA PHE A 133 -11.36 -3.57 -1.96
C PHE A 133 -12.06 -4.25 -3.14
N ASN A 134 -11.97 -5.57 -3.25
CA ASN A 134 -12.58 -6.35 -4.33
C ASN A 134 -14.12 -6.28 -4.31
N THR A 135 -14.73 -6.23 -3.13
CA THR A 135 -16.20 -6.13 -3.01
C THR A 135 -16.73 -4.70 -3.27
N GLN A 136 -15.90 -3.69 -3.20
CA GLN A 136 -16.29 -2.28 -3.39
C GLN A 136 -15.98 -1.74 -4.80
N VAL A 137 -15.40 -2.55 -5.68
CA VAL A 137 -15.14 -2.17 -7.07
C VAL A 137 -16.47 -1.86 -7.76
N GLY A 138 -16.69 -0.60 -8.12
CA GLY A 138 -17.91 -0.11 -8.81
C GLY A 138 -18.82 0.78 -7.97
N VAL A 139 -18.73 0.78 -6.64
CA VAL A 139 -19.65 1.53 -5.73
C VAL A 139 -18.94 2.67 -4.99
N ALA A 140 -17.62 2.64 -4.84
CA ALA A 140 -16.88 3.59 -4.02
C ALA A 140 -16.57 4.92 -4.74
N ASP A 141 -16.68 6.03 -3.99
CA ASP A 141 -16.28 7.37 -4.44
C ASP A 141 -14.77 7.40 -4.78
N LYS A 142 -14.45 7.65 -6.06
CA LYS A 142 -13.09 7.59 -6.64
C LYS A 142 -12.10 8.62 -6.07
N ARG A 143 -12.53 9.52 -5.19
CA ARG A 143 -11.71 10.65 -4.71
C ARG A 143 -10.84 10.34 -3.50
N TYR A 144 -11.19 9.34 -2.67
CA TYR A 144 -10.44 9.02 -1.45
C TYR A 144 -10.30 7.53 -1.26
N PHE A 145 -9.07 7.07 -1.07
CA PHE A 145 -8.81 5.72 -0.57
C PHE A 145 -9.13 5.66 0.92
N GLN A 146 -9.96 4.68 1.32
CA GLN A 146 -10.23 4.39 2.73
C GLN A 146 -9.21 3.34 3.23
N GLY A 147 -8.43 3.71 4.25
CA GLY A 147 -7.38 2.88 4.84
C GLY A 147 -6.04 2.99 4.12
N LEU A 148 -4.98 2.56 4.81
CA LEU A 148 -3.61 2.51 4.30
C LEU A 148 -3.49 1.47 3.19
N ALA A 149 -2.82 1.78 2.08
CA ALA A 149 -2.56 0.82 1.02
C ALA A 149 -1.64 -0.31 1.50
N SER A 150 -1.93 -1.61 1.15
CA SER A 150 -1.08 -2.75 1.55
C SER A 150 0.38 -2.58 1.11
N PRO A 151 0.69 -2.13 -0.13
CA PRO A 151 2.07 -1.83 -0.51
C PRO A 151 2.72 -0.73 0.34
N ALA A 152 1.95 0.28 0.80
CA ALA A 152 2.49 1.34 1.64
C ALA A 152 2.75 0.87 3.08
N ALA A 153 1.90 0.01 3.62
CA ALA A 153 2.13 -0.63 4.92
C ALA A 153 3.34 -1.57 4.88
N ALA A 154 3.46 -2.37 3.82
CA ALA A 154 4.62 -3.21 3.56
C ALA A 154 5.89 -2.37 3.41
N GLY A 155 5.82 -1.27 2.64
CA GLY A 155 6.93 -0.32 2.47
C GLY A 155 7.40 0.29 3.79
N LEU A 156 6.48 0.66 4.69
CA LEU A 156 6.82 1.13 6.03
C LEU A 156 7.58 0.07 6.82
N CYS A 157 7.05 -1.15 6.89
CA CYS A 157 7.67 -2.25 7.66
C CYS A 157 9.03 -2.63 7.09
N MET A 158 9.15 -2.73 5.78
CA MET A 158 10.38 -3.17 5.14
C MET A 158 11.47 -2.09 5.13
N SER A 159 11.11 -0.83 4.92
CA SER A 159 12.08 0.26 5.07
C SER A 159 12.57 0.40 6.51
N PHE A 160 11.73 0.11 7.50
CA PHE A 160 12.13 0.06 8.90
C PHE A 160 13.15 -1.04 9.15
N VAL A 161 12.86 -2.29 8.75
CA VAL A 161 13.80 -3.41 8.89
C VAL A 161 15.11 -3.11 8.19
N TRP A 162 15.06 -2.68 6.93
CA TRP A 162 16.26 -2.35 6.14
C TRP A 162 17.10 -1.24 6.76
N THR A 163 16.47 -0.21 7.30
CA THR A 163 17.20 0.89 7.97
C THR A 163 17.89 0.43 9.24
N MET A 164 17.24 -0.43 10.03
CA MET A 164 17.82 -0.97 11.27
C MET A 164 18.97 -1.93 10.97
N GLU A 165 18.84 -2.78 9.97
CA GLU A 165 19.92 -3.66 9.49
C GLU A 165 21.15 -2.85 9.02
N ASN A 166 20.94 -1.79 8.23
CA ASN A 166 22.02 -0.90 7.81
C ASN A 166 22.68 -0.18 8.99
N ALA A 167 21.94 0.12 10.04
CA ALA A 167 22.44 0.71 11.28
C ALA A 167 23.07 -0.33 12.23
N GLN A 168 23.12 -1.61 11.83
CA GLN A 168 23.61 -2.73 12.62
C GLN A 168 22.85 -2.90 13.96
N ILE A 169 21.55 -2.56 13.97
CA ILE A 169 20.65 -2.72 15.09
C ILE A 169 19.90 -4.05 14.92
N GLU A 170 20.21 -5.01 15.77
CA GLU A 170 19.55 -6.31 15.74
C GLU A 170 18.05 -6.20 16.10
N GLY A 171 17.22 -6.98 15.42
CA GLY A 171 15.78 -7.02 15.68
C GLY A 171 15.41 -7.44 17.11
N ALA A 172 16.30 -8.17 17.78
CA ALA A 172 16.14 -8.54 19.19
C ALA A 172 15.98 -7.33 20.12
N TRP A 173 16.72 -6.24 19.89
CA TRP A 173 16.63 -5.00 20.68
C TRP A 173 15.30 -4.26 20.48
N LEU A 174 14.66 -4.46 19.35
CA LEU A 174 13.42 -3.80 18.95
C LEU A 174 12.18 -4.70 19.12
N CYS A 175 12.32 -5.84 19.82
CA CYS A 175 11.26 -6.84 19.94
C CYS A 175 9.98 -6.31 20.63
N PHE A 176 10.05 -5.27 21.46
CA PHE A 176 8.90 -4.60 22.07
C PHE A 176 8.31 -3.48 21.17
N PHE A 177 9.10 -2.88 20.30
CA PHE A 177 8.65 -1.82 19.40
C PHE A 177 8.01 -2.40 18.14
N THR A 178 8.60 -3.45 17.56
CA THR A 178 8.15 -4.05 16.29
C THR A 178 6.70 -4.55 16.31
N PRO A 179 6.17 -5.17 17.38
CA PRO A 179 4.76 -5.56 17.44
C PRO A 179 3.82 -4.35 17.37
N ILE A 180 4.22 -3.24 18.00
CA ILE A 180 3.44 -1.99 17.95
C ILE A 180 3.37 -1.46 16.53
N LEU A 181 4.51 -1.45 15.81
CA LEU A 181 4.58 -1.06 14.41
C LEU A 181 3.68 -1.95 13.53
N ALA A 182 3.77 -3.28 13.68
CA ALA A 182 2.98 -4.25 12.93
C ALA A 182 1.47 -4.07 13.17
N VAL A 183 1.06 -3.95 14.44
CA VAL A 183 -0.35 -3.75 14.82
C VAL A 183 -0.89 -2.42 14.28
N ILE A 184 -0.14 -1.31 14.44
CA ILE A 184 -0.56 -0.01 13.93
C ILE A 184 -0.69 -0.04 12.41
N ALA A 185 0.29 -0.57 11.68
CA ALA A 185 0.24 -0.69 10.23
C ALA A 185 -0.95 -1.55 9.78
N GLY A 186 -1.18 -2.69 10.44
CA GLY A 186 -2.33 -3.55 10.19
C GLY A 186 -3.67 -2.85 10.42
N LEU A 187 -3.87 -2.23 11.57
CA LEU A 187 -5.11 -1.52 11.89
C LEU A 187 -5.36 -0.33 10.96
N LEU A 188 -4.31 0.39 10.55
CA LEU A 188 -4.43 1.47 9.57
C LEU A 188 -4.91 0.98 8.20
N MET A 189 -4.53 -0.24 7.78
CA MET A 189 -5.02 -0.84 6.53
C MET A 189 -6.54 -1.02 6.52
N VAL A 190 -7.14 -1.47 7.63
CA VAL A 190 -8.59 -1.71 7.76
C VAL A 190 -9.36 -0.46 8.19
N SER A 191 -8.69 0.56 8.70
CA SER A 191 -9.29 1.79 9.21
C SER A 191 -10.05 2.58 8.12
N ARG A 192 -10.91 3.52 8.55
CA ARG A 192 -11.59 4.47 7.67
C ARG A 192 -10.81 5.78 7.48
N VAL A 193 -9.54 5.80 7.83
CA VAL A 193 -8.66 6.95 7.66
C VAL A 193 -8.52 7.25 6.17
N ARG A 194 -8.62 8.54 5.81
CA ARG A 194 -8.52 8.98 4.42
C ARG A 194 -7.08 9.31 4.08
N TYR A 195 -6.55 8.64 3.06
CA TYR A 195 -5.24 8.93 2.52
C TYR A 195 -5.35 9.73 1.22
N PHE A 196 -4.37 10.60 0.99
CA PHE A 196 -4.31 11.38 -0.25
C PHE A 196 -4.05 10.46 -1.44
N SER A 197 -4.89 10.59 -2.48
CA SER A 197 -4.68 9.88 -3.74
C SER A 197 -3.88 10.78 -4.68
N PHE A 198 -2.68 10.38 -5.06
CA PHE A 198 -1.84 11.08 -6.04
C PHE A 198 -2.47 11.18 -7.45
N LYS A 199 -3.64 10.54 -7.69
CA LYS A 199 -4.40 10.64 -8.95
C LYS A 199 -4.99 12.02 -9.20
N ALA A 200 -5.14 12.87 -8.19
CA ALA A 200 -5.75 14.20 -8.26
C ALA A 200 -4.73 15.33 -8.39
N TRP A 201 -3.52 15.05 -8.85
CA TRP A 201 -2.52 16.09 -9.10
C TRP A 201 -3.03 17.03 -10.19
N PRO A 202 -3.10 18.34 -9.95
CA PRO A 202 -3.49 19.30 -10.99
C PRO A 202 -2.48 19.23 -12.15
N ARG A 203 -2.94 18.83 -13.32
CA ARG A 203 -2.16 18.88 -14.56
C ARG A 203 -2.10 20.34 -15.03
N GLY A 204 -1.31 21.15 -14.34
CA GLY A 204 -0.97 22.48 -14.85
C GLY A 204 0.12 22.37 -15.91
N ASP A 205 -0.01 23.14 -17.00
CA ASP A 205 0.89 23.10 -18.15
C ASP A 205 2.34 23.53 -17.85
N ARG A 206 2.65 23.96 -16.62
CA ARG A 206 4.00 24.39 -16.22
C ARG A 206 4.39 23.72 -14.91
N VAL A 207 5.43 22.90 -14.96
CA VAL A 207 6.06 22.35 -13.75
C VAL A 207 7.01 23.41 -13.21
N PRO A 208 6.80 23.96 -12.01
CA PRO A 208 7.76 24.92 -11.40
C PRO A 208 9.16 24.30 -11.31
N PHE A 209 10.19 25.09 -11.59
CA PHE A 209 11.60 24.67 -11.52
C PHE A 209 11.97 24.01 -10.18
N VAL A 210 11.36 24.46 -9.10
CA VAL A 210 11.53 23.90 -7.74
C VAL A 210 11.27 22.40 -7.69
N TRP A 211 10.31 21.86 -8.46
CA TRP A 211 10.06 20.41 -8.48
C TRP A 211 11.19 19.61 -9.10
N ILE A 212 11.89 20.19 -10.08
CA ILE A 212 13.07 19.56 -10.70
C ILE A 212 14.20 19.50 -9.66
N VAL A 213 14.44 20.59 -8.95
CA VAL A 213 15.45 20.64 -7.86
C VAL A 213 15.13 19.64 -6.77
N LEU A 214 13.87 19.57 -6.32
CA LEU A 214 13.44 18.60 -5.30
C LEU A 214 13.61 17.16 -5.79
N ALA A 215 13.31 16.88 -7.07
CA ALA A 215 13.52 15.55 -7.64
C ALA A 215 15.00 15.16 -7.66
N VAL A 216 15.89 16.09 -8.03
CA VAL A 216 17.34 15.85 -8.01
C VAL A 216 17.84 15.61 -6.59
N LEU A 217 17.41 16.44 -5.62
CA LEU A 217 17.76 16.25 -4.21
C LEU A 217 17.26 14.90 -3.66
N LEU A 218 16.05 14.49 -4.05
CA LEU A 218 15.51 13.17 -3.67
C LEU A 218 16.36 12.04 -4.26
N ILE A 219 16.78 12.14 -5.53
CA ILE A 219 17.64 11.13 -6.17
C ILE A 219 18.97 11.06 -5.43
N VAL A 220 19.61 12.20 -5.11
CA VAL A 220 20.87 12.24 -4.35
C VAL A 220 20.68 11.61 -2.97
N ALA A 221 19.61 11.95 -2.25
CA ALA A 221 19.32 11.37 -0.95
C ALA A 221 19.11 9.84 -1.03
N LEU A 222 18.40 9.35 -2.06
CA LEU A 222 18.22 7.91 -2.30
C LEU A 222 19.55 7.21 -2.56
N VAL A 223 20.47 7.82 -3.29
CA VAL A 223 21.82 7.24 -3.54
C VAL A 223 22.62 7.18 -2.25
N LEU A 224 22.54 8.19 -1.39
CA LEU A 224 23.28 8.24 -0.12
C LEU A 224 22.76 7.23 0.90
N ASN A 225 21.47 7.11 1.09
CA ASN A 225 20.87 6.14 2.02
C ASN A 225 19.44 5.81 1.62
N THR A 226 19.30 4.83 0.70
CA THR A 226 18.00 4.40 0.17
C THR A 226 17.03 3.99 1.27
N ALA A 227 17.48 3.18 2.25
CA ALA A 227 16.63 2.64 3.30
C ALA A 227 16.03 3.75 4.18
N ALA A 228 16.86 4.68 4.67
CA ALA A 228 16.41 5.78 5.53
C ALA A 228 15.46 6.73 4.79
N VAL A 229 15.73 7.04 3.52
CA VAL A 229 14.85 7.91 2.72
C VAL A 229 13.50 7.24 2.49
N LEU A 230 13.46 5.95 2.17
CA LEU A 230 12.22 5.21 2.02
C LEU A 230 11.44 5.16 3.34
N LEU A 231 12.13 4.98 4.47
CA LEU A 231 11.50 5.00 5.79
C LEU A 231 10.88 6.36 6.09
N ILE A 232 11.60 7.46 5.85
CA ILE A 232 11.09 8.82 6.06
C ILE A 232 9.84 9.05 5.20
N ILE A 233 9.89 8.71 3.92
CA ILE A 233 8.76 8.85 3.00
C ILE A 233 7.56 8.03 3.48
N ALA A 234 7.79 6.77 3.89
CA ALA A 234 6.74 5.89 4.38
C ALA A 234 6.09 6.42 5.66
N VAL A 235 6.89 6.88 6.63
CA VAL A 235 6.41 7.48 7.88
C VAL A 235 5.60 8.74 7.60
N LEU A 236 6.09 9.67 6.77
CA LEU A 236 5.38 10.89 6.41
C LEU A 236 4.04 10.56 5.71
N TYR A 237 4.05 9.58 4.80
CA TYR A 237 2.83 9.14 4.13
C TYR A 237 1.81 8.55 5.11
N VAL A 238 2.26 7.65 5.99
CA VAL A 238 1.39 6.99 6.99
C VAL A 238 0.81 8.02 7.97
N LEU A 239 1.61 8.99 8.44
CA LEU A 239 1.15 10.06 9.33
C LEU A 239 0.19 11.05 8.64
N SER A 240 0.32 11.25 7.33
CA SER A 240 -0.55 12.17 6.58
C SER A 240 -2.03 11.80 6.67
N GLY A 241 -2.37 10.51 6.70
CA GLY A 241 -3.75 10.02 6.76
C GLY A 241 -4.49 10.44 8.03
N PRO A 242 -4.01 10.09 9.24
CA PRO A 242 -4.59 10.55 10.51
C PRO A 242 -4.69 12.07 10.60
N VAL A 243 -3.63 12.80 10.21
CA VAL A 243 -3.62 14.28 10.23
C VAL A 243 -4.72 14.86 9.34
N MET A 244 -4.85 14.39 8.10
CA MET A 244 -5.91 14.85 7.18
C MET A 244 -7.31 14.51 7.70
N THR A 245 -7.48 13.34 8.31
CA THR A 245 -8.76 12.90 8.87
C THR A 245 -9.17 13.77 10.05
N LEU A 246 -8.23 14.06 10.97
CA LEU A 246 -8.46 14.94 12.13
C LEU A 246 -8.77 16.37 11.68
N TRP A 247 -8.05 16.90 10.72
CA TRP A 247 -8.31 18.25 10.19
C TRP A 247 -9.66 18.35 9.50
N GLY A 248 -10.03 17.32 8.72
CA GLY A 248 -11.36 17.23 8.10
C GLY A 248 -12.51 17.14 9.12
N LEU A 249 -12.31 16.47 10.24
CA LEU A 249 -13.29 16.42 11.34
C LEU A 249 -13.44 17.78 12.02
N ARG A 250 -12.32 18.46 12.34
CA ARG A 250 -12.34 19.81 12.94
C ARG A 250 -13.07 20.80 12.04
N SER A 251 -12.79 20.81 10.74
CA SER A 251 -13.44 21.73 9.79
C SER A 251 -14.96 21.48 9.66
N ARG A 252 -15.41 20.22 9.74
CA ARG A 252 -16.84 19.87 9.72
C ARG A 252 -17.55 20.32 11.01
N LEU A 253 -16.92 20.16 12.16
CA LEU A 253 -17.47 20.60 13.45
C LEU A 253 -17.59 22.12 13.48
N SER A 254 -16.57 22.86 13.03
CA SER A 254 -16.59 24.32 12.92
C SER A 254 -17.73 24.80 12.01
N ARG A 255 -17.90 24.20 10.82
CA ARG A 255 -19.01 24.56 9.91
C ARG A 255 -20.40 24.22 10.49
N ARG A 256 -20.52 23.16 11.27
CA ARG A 256 -21.80 22.83 11.96
C ARG A 256 -22.11 23.88 13.04
N ARG A 257 -21.12 24.32 13.82
CA ARG A 257 -21.29 25.38 14.85
C ARG A 257 -21.71 26.70 14.20
N LEU A 258 -21.07 27.12 13.11
CA LEU A 258 -21.43 28.34 12.38
C LEU A 258 -22.85 28.28 11.78
N ARG A 259 -23.27 27.12 11.28
CA ARG A 259 -24.65 26.94 10.79
C ARG A 259 -25.69 26.96 11.91
N ALA A 260 -25.37 26.43 13.09
CA ALA A 260 -26.24 26.48 14.25
C ALA A 260 -26.41 27.91 14.76
N GLN A 261 -25.32 28.70 14.83
CA GLN A 261 -25.34 30.12 15.20
C GLN A 261 -26.18 30.97 14.23
N ARG A 262 -26.03 30.73 12.90
CA ARG A 262 -26.86 31.44 11.89
C ARG A 262 -28.35 31.10 11.95
N ARG A 263 -28.73 29.94 12.46
CA ARG A 263 -30.16 29.58 12.66
C ARG A 263 -30.78 30.20 13.91
N GLN A 264 -29.95 30.65 14.86
CA GLN A 264 -30.37 31.29 16.11
C GLN A 264 -30.33 32.82 16.01
N SER A 265 -29.73 33.43 14.99
CA SER A 265 -29.80 34.86 14.76
C SER A 265 -31.22 35.22 14.23
N PRO A 266 -31.91 36.19 14.87
CA PRO A 266 -33.18 36.66 14.37
C PRO A 266 -33.04 37.30 12.97
N PRO A 267 -34.09 37.29 12.15
CA PRO A 267 -34.07 37.94 10.85
C PRO A 267 -33.77 39.44 11.04
N PRO A 268 -33.04 40.06 10.09
CA PRO A 268 -32.86 41.51 10.14
C PRO A 268 -34.25 42.18 10.13
N HIS A 269 -34.48 43.07 11.08
CA HIS A 269 -35.67 43.92 11.08
C HIS A 269 -35.60 44.81 9.85
N GLU A 270 -36.56 44.70 8.91
CA GLU A 270 -36.82 45.66 7.87
C GLU A 270 -37.45 46.93 8.44
#